data_61aa6b5992f2dce3be1f46ef22c5c627
#
_entry.id   61aa6b5992f2dce3be1f46ef22c5c627
#
_cell.length_a   1.000
_cell.length_b   1.000
_cell.length_c   1.000
_cell.angle_alpha   90.00
_cell.angle_beta   90.00
_cell.angle_gamma   90.00
#
_symmetry.space_group_name_H-M   'P 1'
#
loop_
_entity.id
_entity.type
_entity.pdbx_description
1 polymer ?
#
loop_
_entity_poly.entity_id
_entity_poly.type
_entity_poly.pdbx_seq_one_letter_code
_entity_poly.pdbx_strand_id
1 'polypeptide(L)'
;LKQNQLKKIQNNSMSEIRLGILGGGQLGSMLSVAAKKLNIKTLIYSDDQDAPAQNFCDEFMFGDYKDKNKINDFVKKVNIITYEFENIPFETLNELNKLKAVLPKPSVNRLIQHRLAEKDFINKLNIRTTRYVHIENKEDLLPLEDFLPGILKTTTMGYDGKGQYPINSINEIESLNIDFDKEYILEKLVKLKKEISVIVTRFNNNKYEIYEPIENTHKDQILRFSKIPAEIDEKLFNQSKEWAILIAEELKYIGTLCVEFFIDRNDNLYVNEIAPRVHNSGHLTINAFNISQFENHIRAVCSLEQITTKKLSNAEMTNLIGSQILPYRNNPKLNDNQFLFDYLKKDIK
;
A
#
# COMPACT_ATOMS: atom_id res chain seq x y z
N LEU A 1 0.68 -0.06 29.99
CA LEU A 1 1.44 -1.26 29.58
C LEU A 1 2.11 -1.10 28.21
N LYS A 2 1.40 -0.62 27.17
CA LYS A 2 1.91 -0.48 25.78
C LYS A 2 2.99 0.62 25.63
N GLN A 3 2.83 1.77 26.29
CA GLN A 3 3.87 2.81 26.30
C GLN A 3 5.17 2.35 26.97
N ASN A 4 5.07 1.48 27.98
CA ASN A 4 6.23 0.86 28.64
C ASN A 4 6.88 -0.21 27.79
N GLN A 5 6.14 -0.91 26.91
CA GLN A 5 6.72 -1.85 25.95
C GLN A 5 7.51 -1.14 24.86
N LEU A 6 6.98 -0.03 24.31
CA LEU A 6 7.72 0.79 23.33
C LEU A 6 8.96 1.43 23.95
N LYS A 7 8.90 1.89 25.23
CA LYS A 7 10.07 2.39 25.95
C LYS A 7 11.11 1.30 26.25
N LYS A 8 10.69 0.04 26.47
CA LYS A 8 11.59 -1.10 26.63
C LYS A 8 12.35 -1.44 25.36
N ILE A 9 11.71 -1.31 24.18
CA ILE A 9 12.37 -1.51 22.89
C ILE A 9 13.48 -0.47 22.68
N GLN A 10 13.28 0.78 23.11
CA GLN A 10 14.29 1.85 23.01
C GLN A 10 15.53 1.61 23.86
N ASN A 11 15.43 0.80 24.92
CA ASN A 11 16.54 0.53 25.85
C ASN A 11 17.27 -0.81 25.56
N ASN A 12 16.77 -1.63 24.64
CA ASN A 12 17.43 -2.85 24.20
C ASN A 12 18.44 -2.53 23.08
N SER A 13 19.57 -3.24 23.06
CA SER A 13 20.47 -3.16 21.92
C SER A 13 19.74 -3.58 20.64
N MET A 14 20.02 -2.92 19.52
CA MET A 14 19.37 -3.21 18.22
C MET A 14 19.45 -4.68 17.80
N SER A 15 20.44 -5.42 18.31
CA SER A 15 20.63 -6.86 18.08
C SER A 15 19.56 -7.76 18.71
N GLU A 16 18.71 -7.23 19.59
CA GLU A 16 17.66 -7.99 20.27
C GLU A 16 16.26 -7.81 19.66
N ILE A 17 16.10 -6.90 18.69
CA ILE A 17 14.78 -6.68 18.05
C ILE A 17 14.52 -7.80 17.05
N ARG A 18 13.39 -8.48 17.22
CA ARG A 18 12.87 -9.43 16.27
C ARG A 18 11.50 -8.96 15.76
N LEU A 19 11.46 -8.58 14.49
CA LEU A 19 10.27 -8.06 13.82
C LEU A 19 9.48 -9.20 13.19
N GLY A 20 8.19 -9.32 13.56
CA GLY A 20 7.23 -10.16 12.87
C GLY A 20 6.61 -9.41 11.70
N ILE A 21 6.54 -10.05 10.53
CA ILE A 21 5.88 -9.50 9.34
C ILE A 21 4.79 -10.46 8.90
N LEU A 22 3.54 -9.99 8.85
CA LEU A 22 2.42 -10.74 8.31
C LEU A 22 2.28 -10.44 6.82
N GLY A 23 2.27 -11.50 6.02
CA GLY A 23 2.36 -11.43 4.57
C GLY A 23 3.76 -11.80 4.08
N GLY A 24 3.80 -12.61 3.02
CA GLY A 24 5.04 -13.19 2.48
C GLY A 24 5.32 -12.79 1.04
N GLY A 25 4.68 -11.73 0.54
CA GLY A 25 4.83 -11.26 -0.82
C GLY A 25 6.14 -10.50 -1.09
N GLN A 26 6.16 -9.81 -2.21
CA GLN A 26 7.31 -9.01 -2.65
C GLN A 26 7.66 -7.92 -1.64
N LEU A 27 6.66 -7.25 -1.06
CA LEU A 27 6.87 -6.17 -0.09
C LEU A 27 7.48 -6.72 1.21
N GLY A 28 7.04 -7.90 1.65
CA GLY A 28 7.63 -8.63 2.78
C GLY A 28 9.10 -8.98 2.56
N SER A 29 9.45 -9.40 1.33
CA SER A 29 10.85 -9.64 0.92
C SER A 29 11.69 -8.37 1.09
N MET A 30 11.20 -7.24 0.57
CA MET A 30 11.91 -5.96 0.61
C MET A 30 12.00 -5.39 2.03
N LEU A 31 10.98 -5.56 2.87
CA LEU A 31 11.01 -5.21 4.28
C LEU A 31 12.07 -6.03 5.03
N SER A 32 12.16 -7.34 4.75
CA SER A 32 13.17 -8.21 5.36
C SER A 32 14.60 -7.79 4.98
N VAL A 33 14.82 -7.44 3.70
CA VAL A 33 16.11 -6.90 3.25
C VAL A 33 16.47 -5.59 3.96
N ALA A 34 15.48 -4.68 4.11
CA ALA A 34 15.69 -3.42 4.82
C ALA A 34 15.98 -3.64 6.32
N ALA A 35 15.24 -4.55 6.97
CA ALA A 35 15.47 -4.92 8.37
C ALA A 35 16.88 -5.50 8.60
N LYS A 36 17.33 -6.37 7.69
CA LYS A 36 18.68 -6.97 7.76
C LYS A 36 19.78 -5.91 7.69
N LYS A 37 19.64 -4.84 6.88
CA LYS A 37 20.58 -3.72 6.84
C LYS A 37 20.69 -2.98 8.19
N LEU A 38 19.63 -3.04 8.98
CA LEU A 38 19.54 -2.43 10.31
C LEU A 38 19.86 -3.42 11.44
N ASN A 39 20.37 -4.63 11.13
CA ASN A 39 20.63 -5.72 12.06
C ASN A 39 19.40 -6.17 12.88
N ILE A 40 18.20 -6.04 12.26
CA ILE A 40 16.94 -6.50 12.84
C ILE A 40 16.62 -7.87 12.25
N LYS A 41 16.37 -8.85 13.12
CA LYS A 41 15.92 -10.19 12.75
C LYS A 41 14.45 -10.16 12.34
N THR A 42 14.11 -10.88 11.27
CA THR A 42 12.75 -10.97 10.78
C THR A 42 12.20 -12.39 10.84
N LEU A 43 10.92 -12.50 11.27
CA LEU A 43 10.12 -13.68 11.16
C LEU A 43 8.90 -13.35 10.30
N ILE A 44 8.76 -14.00 9.16
CA ILE A 44 7.59 -13.86 8.28
C ILE A 44 6.56 -14.96 8.60
N TYR A 45 5.29 -14.56 8.67
CA TYR A 45 4.15 -15.47 8.72
C TYR A 45 3.27 -15.24 7.49
N SER A 46 3.01 -16.30 6.72
CA SER A 46 2.23 -16.24 5.47
C SER A 46 1.32 -17.45 5.33
N ASP A 47 0.17 -17.26 4.68
CA ASP A 47 -0.74 -18.32 4.24
C ASP A 47 -0.39 -18.89 2.86
N ASP A 48 0.68 -18.40 2.25
CA ASP A 48 1.28 -18.95 1.04
C ASP A 48 2.56 -19.71 1.40
N GLN A 49 2.59 -21.02 1.12
CA GLN A 49 3.72 -21.88 1.41
C GLN A 49 4.94 -21.55 0.52
N ASP A 50 4.69 -21.05 -0.70
CA ASP A 50 5.71 -20.68 -1.68
C ASP A 50 6.00 -19.17 -1.68
N ALA A 51 5.66 -18.49 -0.60
CA ALA A 51 5.81 -17.06 -0.45
C ALA A 51 7.25 -16.58 -0.74
N PRO A 52 7.47 -15.63 -1.66
CA PRO A 52 8.80 -15.20 -2.08
C PRO A 52 9.66 -14.68 -0.92
N ALA A 53 9.04 -14.11 0.11
CA ALA A 53 9.74 -13.53 1.24
C ALA A 53 10.49 -14.56 2.13
N GLN A 54 10.17 -15.86 2.03
CA GLN A 54 10.91 -16.91 2.75
C GLN A 54 12.40 -16.94 2.41
N ASN A 55 12.79 -16.48 1.23
CA ASN A 55 14.19 -16.45 0.78
C ASN A 55 14.97 -15.25 1.33
N PHE A 56 14.31 -14.30 2.01
CA PHE A 56 14.89 -13.02 2.43
C PHE A 56 14.82 -12.79 3.95
N CYS A 57 13.93 -13.51 4.65
CA CYS A 57 13.78 -13.42 6.11
C CYS A 57 14.75 -14.35 6.85
N ASP A 58 14.89 -14.14 8.17
CA ASP A 58 15.69 -15.02 9.03
C ASP A 58 14.95 -16.31 9.41
N GLU A 59 13.61 -16.22 9.56
CA GLU A 59 12.74 -17.35 9.85
C GLU A 59 11.40 -17.19 9.12
N PHE A 60 10.83 -18.28 8.63
CA PHE A 60 9.54 -18.32 7.94
C PHE A 60 8.59 -19.28 8.62
N MET A 61 7.33 -18.88 8.76
CA MET A 61 6.24 -19.72 9.28
C MET A 61 5.07 -19.71 8.29
N PHE A 62 4.69 -20.89 7.82
CA PHE A 62 3.50 -21.09 7.00
C PHE A 62 2.28 -21.43 7.86
N GLY A 63 1.14 -20.76 7.60
CA GLY A 63 -0.13 -21.07 8.24
C GLY A 63 -1.25 -20.11 7.90
N ASP A 64 -2.49 -20.57 8.03
CA ASP A 64 -3.68 -19.72 7.88
C ASP A 64 -3.68 -18.64 8.97
N TYR A 65 -4.04 -17.41 8.58
CA TYR A 65 -4.15 -16.28 9.53
C TYR A 65 -5.19 -16.47 10.63
N LYS A 66 -6.10 -17.43 10.50
CA LYS A 66 -7.09 -17.82 11.51
C LYS A 66 -6.62 -18.97 12.41
N ASP A 67 -5.47 -19.60 12.13
CA ASP A 67 -4.91 -20.67 12.97
C ASP A 67 -4.33 -20.07 14.26
N LYS A 68 -5.14 -20.11 15.31
CA LYS A 68 -4.80 -19.54 16.62
C LYS A 68 -3.53 -20.16 17.23
N ASN A 69 -3.25 -21.43 16.98
CA ASN A 69 -2.07 -22.10 17.54
C ASN A 69 -0.80 -21.59 16.88
N LYS A 70 -0.77 -21.59 15.55
CA LYS A 70 0.39 -21.05 14.79
C LYS A 70 0.58 -19.56 15.04
N ILE A 71 -0.48 -18.77 15.10
CA ILE A 71 -0.43 -17.34 15.43
C ILE A 71 0.13 -17.12 16.85
N ASN A 72 -0.25 -17.94 17.83
CA ASN A 72 0.32 -17.87 19.17
C ASN A 72 1.81 -18.24 19.18
N ASP A 73 2.23 -19.20 18.39
CA ASP A 73 3.64 -19.56 18.29
C ASP A 73 4.47 -18.48 17.57
N PHE A 74 3.91 -17.85 16.55
CA PHE A 74 4.49 -16.68 15.90
C PHE A 74 4.72 -15.52 16.89
N VAL A 75 3.68 -15.15 17.66
CA VAL A 75 3.76 -13.99 18.56
C VAL A 75 4.76 -14.18 19.70
N LYS A 76 5.02 -15.42 20.16
CA LYS A 76 6.03 -15.73 21.17
C LYS A 76 7.44 -15.43 20.69
N LYS A 77 7.69 -15.52 19.39
CA LYS A 77 9.02 -15.41 18.78
C LYS A 77 9.41 -13.97 18.39
N VAL A 78 8.49 -13.02 18.46
CA VAL A 78 8.72 -11.65 17.99
C VAL A 78 8.51 -10.60 19.08
N ASN A 79 9.10 -9.40 18.91
CA ASN A 79 8.96 -8.30 19.84
C ASN A 79 7.89 -7.29 19.40
N ILE A 80 7.77 -7.09 18.10
CA ILE A 80 6.84 -6.16 17.44
C ILE A 80 6.38 -6.77 16.13
N ILE A 81 5.21 -6.38 15.66
CA ILE A 81 4.58 -6.93 14.47
C ILE A 81 4.22 -5.82 13.50
N THR A 82 4.48 -6.05 12.23
CA THR A 82 3.97 -5.27 11.11
C THR A 82 3.33 -6.18 10.07
N TYR A 83 2.75 -5.60 9.03
CA TYR A 83 2.18 -6.37 7.91
C TYR A 83 2.50 -5.68 6.58
N GLU A 84 2.58 -6.46 5.52
CA GLU A 84 2.82 -5.99 4.16
C GLU A 84 1.61 -6.20 3.24
N PHE A 85 0.57 -6.88 3.76
CA PHE A 85 -0.65 -7.24 3.04
C PHE A 85 -1.86 -6.69 3.77
N GLU A 86 -2.63 -5.83 3.11
CA GLU A 86 -3.77 -5.14 3.72
C GLU A 86 -4.96 -6.06 4.04
N ASN A 87 -5.10 -7.21 3.38
CA ASN A 87 -6.23 -8.12 3.58
C ASN A 87 -6.04 -9.15 4.70
N ILE A 88 -5.07 -8.94 5.61
CA ILE A 88 -4.99 -9.72 6.85
C ILE A 88 -6.28 -9.52 7.65
N PRO A 89 -6.95 -10.60 8.13
CA PRO A 89 -8.19 -10.47 8.89
C PRO A 89 -8.02 -9.55 10.11
N PHE A 90 -8.93 -8.59 10.26
CA PHE A 90 -8.90 -7.64 11.38
C PHE A 90 -8.87 -8.32 12.74
N GLU A 91 -9.64 -9.40 12.91
CA GLU A 91 -9.72 -10.18 14.15
C GLU A 91 -8.32 -10.71 14.53
N THR A 92 -7.58 -11.24 13.56
CA THR A 92 -6.21 -11.73 13.77
C THR A 92 -5.27 -10.60 14.19
N LEU A 93 -5.29 -9.47 13.48
CA LEU A 93 -4.47 -8.32 13.86
C LEU A 93 -4.84 -7.79 15.26
N ASN A 94 -6.13 -7.76 15.58
CA ASN A 94 -6.61 -7.26 16.86
C ASN A 94 -6.22 -8.18 18.03
N GLU A 95 -6.30 -9.49 17.86
CA GLU A 95 -5.83 -10.46 18.86
C GLU A 95 -4.30 -10.37 19.06
N LEU A 96 -3.53 -10.33 17.99
CA LEU A 96 -2.09 -10.12 18.04
C LEU A 96 -1.74 -8.83 18.79
N ASN A 97 -2.48 -7.74 18.50
CA ASN A 97 -2.24 -6.45 19.13
C ASN A 97 -2.55 -6.40 20.64
N LYS A 98 -3.30 -7.37 21.18
CA LYS A 98 -3.45 -7.54 22.65
C LYS A 98 -2.17 -8.05 23.29
N LEU A 99 -1.40 -8.86 22.57
CA LEU A 99 -0.22 -9.56 23.06
C LEU A 99 1.08 -8.78 22.76
N LYS A 100 1.23 -8.28 21.53
CA LYS A 100 2.37 -7.50 21.05
C LYS A 100 1.86 -6.29 20.27
N ALA A 101 2.66 -5.22 20.20
CA ALA A 101 2.33 -4.07 19.37
C ALA A 101 2.27 -4.48 17.90
N VAL A 102 1.14 -4.24 17.24
CA VAL A 102 0.95 -4.35 15.79
C VAL A 102 0.92 -2.94 15.21
N LEU A 103 1.84 -2.64 14.30
CA LEU A 103 1.97 -1.33 13.65
C LEU A 103 2.05 -1.49 12.13
N PRO A 104 1.21 -0.77 11.39
CA PRO A 104 0.19 0.19 11.84
C PRO A 104 -0.91 -0.49 12.69
N LYS A 105 -1.67 0.30 13.44
CA LYS A 105 -2.71 -0.24 14.33
C LYS A 105 -3.79 -1.00 13.54
N PRO A 106 -4.32 -2.12 14.07
CA PRO A 106 -5.40 -2.88 13.41
C PRO A 106 -6.62 -2.04 13.03
N SER A 107 -6.97 -1.02 13.84
CA SER A 107 -8.09 -0.13 13.54
C SER A 107 -7.91 0.67 12.26
N VAL A 108 -6.68 1.01 11.90
CA VAL A 108 -6.35 1.67 10.62
C VAL A 108 -6.61 0.72 9.46
N ASN A 109 -6.10 -0.50 9.58
CA ASN A 109 -6.30 -1.53 8.54
C ASN A 109 -7.79 -1.81 8.31
N ARG A 110 -8.57 -1.96 9.39
CA ARG A 110 -10.02 -2.17 9.31
C ARG A 110 -10.75 -1.03 8.60
N LEU A 111 -10.35 0.23 8.89
CA LEU A 111 -10.94 1.41 8.25
C LEU A 111 -10.71 1.38 6.73
N ILE A 112 -9.47 1.10 6.33
CA ILE A 112 -9.05 1.17 4.92
C ILE A 112 -9.50 -0.08 4.13
N GLN A 113 -9.65 -1.23 4.78
CA GLN A 113 -10.20 -2.44 4.14
C GLN A 113 -11.63 -2.24 3.62
N HIS A 114 -12.33 -1.20 4.06
CA HIS A 114 -13.72 -0.93 3.69
C HIS A 114 -13.82 0.40 2.93
N ARG A 115 -13.99 0.34 1.59
CA ARG A 115 -13.97 1.52 0.70
C ARG A 115 -14.92 2.65 1.11
N LEU A 116 -16.14 2.31 1.56
CA LEU A 116 -17.09 3.33 2.03
C LEU A 116 -16.55 4.04 3.28
N ALA A 117 -16.07 3.29 4.27
CA ALA A 117 -15.52 3.85 5.50
C ALA A 117 -14.26 4.71 5.23
N GLU A 118 -13.41 4.27 4.29
CA GLU A 118 -12.22 5.02 3.85
C GLU A 118 -12.63 6.36 3.22
N LYS A 119 -13.57 6.37 2.29
CA LYS A 119 -14.03 7.60 1.63
C LYS A 119 -14.76 8.53 2.59
N ASP A 120 -15.57 8.01 3.49
CA ASP A 120 -16.21 8.79 4.56
C ASP A 120 -15.17 9.43 5.49
N PHE A 121 -14.11 8.71 5.82
CA PHE A 121 -13.00 9.23 6.59
C PHE A 121 -12.29 10.37 5.85
N ILE A 122 -11.97 10.21 4.57
CA ILE A 122 -11.34 11.24 3.73
C ILE A 122 -12.22 12.50 3.67
N ASN A 123 -13.52 12.33 3.43
CA ASN A 123 -14.47 13.46 3.37
C ASN A 123 -14.59 14.21 4.70
N LYS A 124 -14.53 13.51 5.85
CA LYS A 124 -14.53 14.15 7.20
C LYS A 124 -13.33 15.05 7.43
N LEU A 125 -12.23 14.82 6.70
CA LEU A 125 -11.05 15.69 6.73
C LEU A 125 -11.16 16.89 5.77
N ASN A 126 -12.31 17.08 5.10
CA ASN A 126 -12.49 18.04 4.01
C ASN A 126 -11.52 17.83 2.83
N ILE A 127 -11.06 16.62 2.64
CA ILE A 127 -10.24 16.20 1.50
C ILE A 127 -11.17 15.65 0.40
N ARG A 128 -10.93 16.05 -0.83
CA ARG A 128 -11.73 15.57 -1.96
C ARG A 128 -11.38 14.12 -2.30
N THR A 129 -12.42 13.29 -2.48
CA THR A 129 -12.35 11.98 -3.13
C THR A 129 -13.31 11.94 -4.31
N THR A 130 -13.26 10.89 -5.13
CA THR A 130 -14.26 10.70 -6.20
C THR A 130 -15.68 10.73 -5.63
N ARG A 131 -16.63 11.32 -6.36
CA ARG A 131 -18.05 11.25 -5.93
C ARG A 131 -18.46 9.79 -5.85
N TYR A 132 -19.13 9.39 -4.79
CA TYR A 132 -19.57 8.02 -4.59
C TYR A 132 -20.92 7.96 -3.90
N VAL A 133 -21.59 6.82 -4.08
CA VAL A 133 -22.85 6.48 -3.42
C VAL A 133 -22.75 5.02 -2.94
N HIS A 134 -23.27 4.74 -1.76
CA HIS A 134 -23.42 3.39 -1.24
C HIS A 134 -24.53 2.65 -2.00
N ILE A 135 -24.32 1.41 -2.37
CA ILE A 135 -25.23 0.55 -3.11
C ILE A 135 -25.42 -0.75 -2.34
N GLU A 136 -26.61 -0.96 -1.83
CA GLU A 136 -26.98 -2.18 -1.09
C GLU A 136 -27.68 -3.20 -2.01
N ASN A 137 -28.40 -2.71 -3.04
CA ASN A 137 -29.13 -3.55 -3.97
C ASN A 137 -29.13 -2.92 -5.38
N LYS A 138 -29.60 -3.69 -6.37
CA LYS A 138 -29.58 -3.28 -7.78
C LYS A 138 -30.43 -2.04 -8.05
N GLU A 139 -31.54 -1.91 -7.36
CA GLU A 139 -32.50 -0.83 -7.50
C GLU A 139 -31.91 0.53 -7.12
N ASP A 140 -30.93 0.55 -6.21
CA ASP A 140 -30.23 1.78 -5.79
C ASP A 140 -29.45 2.44 -6.94
N LEU A 141 -29.12 1.67 -7.99
CA LEU A 141 -28.42 2.19 -9.17
C LEU A 141 -29.33 2.97 -10.12
N LEU A 142 -30.64 2.68 -10.14
CA LEU A 142 -31.56 3.23 -11.14
C LEU A 142 -31.68 4.77 -11.13
N PRO A 143 -31.71 5.46 -9.97
CA PRO A 143 -31.80 6.93 -9.92
C PRO A 143 -30.45 7.64 -10.14
N LEU A 144 -29.36 6.91 -10.40
CA LEU A 144 -28.00 7.46 -10.38
C LEU A 144 -27.42 7.77 -11.76
N GLU A 145 -28.25 8.20 -12.72
CA GLU A 145 -27.81 8.54 -14.07
C GLU A 145 -26.69 9.59 -14.10
N ASP A 146 -26.71 10.56 -13.19
CA ASP A 146 -25.68 11.59 -13.08
C ASP A 146 -24.33 11.08 -12.54
N PHE A 147 -24.27 9.84 -12.01
CA PHE A 147 -23.04 9.14 -11.67
C PHE A 147 -22.40 8.39 -12.84
N LEU A 148 -23.12 8.23 -13.94
CA LEU A 148 -22.62 7.51 -15.10
C LEU A 148 -21.87 8.44 -16.09
N PRO A 149 -20.84 7.96 -16.79
CA PRO A 149 -20.21 6.67 -16.55
C PRO A 149 -19.58 6.59 -15.15
N GLY A 150 -19.65 5.42 -14.54
CA GLY A 150 -19.16 5.15 -13.20
C GLY A 150 -18.50 3.77 -13.08
N ILE A 151 -17.92 3.50 -11.90
CA ILE A 151 -17.36 2.20 -11.58
C ILE A 151 -18.02 1.71 -10.30
N LEU A 152 -18.73 0.60 -10.38
CA LEU A 152 -19.29 -0.10 -9.25
C LEU A 152 -18.18 -0.98 -8.64
N LYS A 153 -17.89 -0.80 -7.35
CA LYS A 153 -16.81 -1.50 -6.65
C LYS A 153 -17.33 -2.20 -5.41
N THR A 154 -16.88 -3.42 -5.15
CA THR A 154 -17.13 -4.05 -3.84
C THR A 154 -16.53 -3.21 -2.73
N THR A 155 -17.22 -3.08 -1.58
CA THR A 155 -16.73 -2.31 -0.43
C THR A 155 -15.52 -2.95 0.23
N THR A 156 -15.35 -4.27 0.11
CA THR A 156 -14.25 -5.04 0.70
C THR A 156 -13.64 -6.02 -0.29
N MET A 157 -12.43 -6.50 -0.01
CA MET A 157 -11.72 -7.57 -0.76
C MET A 157 -11.45 -7.25 -2.25
N GLY A 158 -11.54 -5.98 -2.66
CA GLY A 158 -11.18 -5.55 -4.01
C GLY A 158 -9.70 -5.15 -4.09
N TYR A 159 -8.95 -5.74 -5.03
CA TYR A 159 -7.55 -5.40 -5.33
C TYR A 159 -7.25 -5.71 -6.80
N ASP A 160 -6.28 -5.03 -7.40
CA ASP A 160 -5.85 -5.24 -8.79
C ASP A 160 -7.04 -5.38 -9.76
N GLY A 161 -8.05 -4.51 -9.63
CA GLY A 161 -9.27 -4.50 -10.46
C GLY A 161 -10.31 -5.56 -10.18
N LYS A 162 -10.07 -6.48 -9.26
CA LYS A 162 -11.08 -7.44 -8.84
C LYS A 162 -12.21 -6.75 -8.08
N GLY A 163 -13.46 -7.16 -8.37
CA GLY A 163 -14.65 -6.55 -7.77
C GLY A 163 -14.95 -5.14 -8.27
N GLN A 164 -14.49 -4.78 -9.47
CA GLN A 164 -14.79 -3.51 -10.13
C GLN A 164 -15.55 -3.77 -11.44
N TYR A 165 -16.66 -3.07 -11.62
CA TYR A 165 -17.59 -3.23 -12.76
C TYR A 165 -17.87 -1.85 -13.36
N PRO A 166 -17.28 -1.51 -14.52
CA PRO A 166 -17.61 -0.28 -15.23
C PRO A 166 -19.08 -0.29 -15.66
N ILE A 167 -19.78 0.83 -15.48
CA ILE A 167 -21.15 1.05 -15.93
C ILE A 167 -21.17 2.36 -16.71
N ASN A 168 -21.51 2.29 -18.00
CA ASN A 168 -21.52 3.47 -18.86
C ASN A 168 -22.89 4.09 -19.00
N SER A 169 -23.96 3.29 -18.85
CA SER A 169 -25.34 3.74 -19.00
C SER A 169 -26.30 2.94 -18.11
N ILE A 170 -27.49 3.49 -17.87
CA ILE A 170 -28.56 2.82 -17.10
C ILE A 170 -28.95 1.48 -17.72
N ASN A 171 -28.95 1.39 -19.05
CA ASN A 171 -29.35 0.16 -19.76
C ASN A 171 -28.40 -1.02 -19.44
N GLU A 172 -27.13 -0.75 -19.06
CA GLU A 172 -26.18 -1.77 -18.68
C GLU A 172 -26.48 -2.36 -17.29
N ILE A 173 -27.19 -1.61 -16.43
CA ILE A 173 -27.55 -2.05 -15.07
C ILE A 173 -28.44 -3.30 -15.13
N GLU A 174 -29.36 -3.39 -16.07
CA GLU A 174 -30.24 -4.55 -16.21
C GLU A 174 -29.48 -5.83 -16.52
N SER A 175 -28.39 -5.71 -17.30
CA SER A 175 -27.54 -6.82 -17.71
C SER A 175 -26.44 -7.17 -16.70
N LEU A 176 -26.30 -6.40 -15.61
CA LEU A 176 -25.31 -6.70 -14.56
C LEU A 176 -25.60 -8.05 -13.92
N ASN A 177 -24.64 -8.95 -14.08
CA ASN A 177 -24.63 -10.26 -13.44
C ASN A 177 -23.63 -10.26 -12.28
N ILE A 178 -23.99 -9.60 -11.18
CA ILE A 178 -23.19 -9.52 -9.97
C ILE A 178 -24.04 -9.94 -8.76
N ASP A 179 -23.34 -10.35 -7.72
CA ASP A 179 -23.95 -10.82 -6.47
C ASP A 179 -24.20 -9.62 -5.55
N PHE A 180 -25.46 -9.20 -5.42
CA PHE A 180 -25.90 -8.12 -4.55
C PHE A 180 -26.07 -8.55 -3.07
N ASP A 181 -25.69 -9.78 -2.67
CA ASP A 181 -25.49 -10.11 -1.27
C ASP A 181 -24.24 -9.43 -0.69
N LYS A 182 -23.44 -8.78 -1.54
CA LYS A 182 -22.28 -7.96 -1.17
C LYS A 182 -22.64 -6.48 -1.26
N GLU A 183 -22.01 -5.70 -0.39
CA GLU A 183 -22.12 -4.25 -0.45
C GLU A 183 -21.19 -3.66 -1.53
N TYR A 184 -21.67 -2.61 -2.18
CA TYR A 184 -20.93 -1.89 -3.22
C TYR A 184 -20.90 -0.39 -2.96
N ILE A 185 -19.98 0.29 -3.64
CA ILE A 185 -20.05 1.72 -3.89
C ILE A 185 -20.04 1.96 -5.39
N LEU A 186 -20.85 2.91 -5.87
CA LEU A 186 -20.74 3.45 -7.22
C LEU A 186 -19.92 4.72 -7.16
N GLU A 187 -18.77 4.72 -7.82
CA GLU A 187 -17.93 5.89 -7.98
C GLU A 187 -18.10 6.51 -9.36
N LYS A 188 -18.28 7.83 -9.42
CA LYS A 188 -18.28 8.55 -10.69
C LYS A 188 -16.92 8.47 -11.35
N LEU A 189 -16.89 8.13 -12.64
CA LEU A 189 -15.64 8.05 -13.41
C LEU A 189 -14.98 9.44 -13.50
N VAL A 190 -13.72 9.52 -13.08
CA VAL A 190 -12.91 10.73 -13.20
C VAL A 190 -12.37 10.83 -14.63
N LYS A 191 -12.50 12.01 -15.27
CA LYS A 191 -11.81 12.29 -16.54
C LYS A 191 -10.33 12.52 -16.28
N LEU A 192 -9.61 11.41 -16.17
CA LEU A 192 -8.25 11.35 -15.71
C LEU A 192 -7.29 12.12 -16.63
N LYS A 193 -6.40 12.93 -16.05
CA LYS A 193 -5.23 13.54 -16.66
C LYS A 193 -3.96 12.82 -16.22
N LYS A 194 -3.81 12.58 -14.92
CA LYS A 194 -2.66 11.89 -14.31
C LYS A 194 -3.07 11.12 -13.06
N GLU A 195 -2.29 10.10 -12.75
CA GLU A 195 -2.29 9.42 -11.47
C GLU A 195 -0.98 9.73 -10.74
N ILE A 196 -1.07 10.08 -9.47
CA ILE A 196 0.11 10.26 -8.64
C ILE A 196 -0.05 9.54 -7.30
N SER A 197 1.07 9.28 -6.65
CA SER A 197 1.08 8.77 -5.28
C SER A 197 2.06 9.55 -4.42
N VAL A 198 1.74 9.66 -3.13
CA VAL A 198 2.61 10.26 -2.12
C VAL A 198 2.86 9.25 -1.03
N ILE A 199 4.14 9.01 -0.74
CA ILE A 199 4.56 8.10 0.32
C ILE A 199 4.98 8.92 1.51
N VAL A 200 4.37 8.63 2.65
CA VAL A 200 4.68 9.27 3.93
C VAL A 200 4.94 8.22 5.00
N THR A 201 5.98 8.42 5.78
CA THR A 201 6.28 7.64 6.98
C THR A 201 6.06 8.51 8.20
N ARG A 202 5.20 8.08 9.13
CA ARG A 202 4.99 8.76 10.39
C ARG A 202 5.58 7.94 11.55
N PHE A 203 6.27 8.62 12.45
CA PHE A 203 6.95 8.06 13.60
C PHE A 203 6.13 8.24 14.88
N ASN A 204 6.47 7.51 15.93
CA ASN A 204 5.76 7.54 17.21
C ASN A 204 5.91 8.88 17.97
N ASN A 205 6.89 9.71 17.59
CA ASN A 205 7.15 11.05 18.12
C ASN A 205 6.38 12.16 17.39
N ASN A 206 5.38 11.80 16.56
CA ASN A 206 4.61 12.69 15.70
C ASN A 206 5.42 13.39 14.60
N LYS A 207 6.64 12.95 14.33
CA LYS A 207 7.41 13.38 13.18
C LYS A 207 7.10 12.54 11.97
N TYR A 208 7.38 13.05 10.79
CA TYR A 208 7.18 12.32 9.54
C TYR A 208 8.31 12.61 8.55
N GLU A 209 8.49 11.67 7.65
CA GLU A 209 9.30 11.78 6.45
C GLU A 209 8.38 11.58 5.25
N ILE A 210 8.55 12.41 4.22
CA ILE A 210 7.69 12.40 3.05
C ILE A 210 8.54 12.45 1.79
N TYR A 211 8.17 11.63 0.81
CA TYR A 211 8.79 11.63 -0.51
C TYR A 211 8.06 12.60 -1.44
N GLU A 212 8.75 13.06 -2.47
CA GLU A 212 8.12 13.85 -3.53
C GLU A 212 7.00 13.03 -4.20
N PRO A 213 5.95 13.67 -4.74
CA PRO A 213 4.91 12.97 -5.48
C PRO A 213 5.50 12.17 -6.65
N ILE A 214 5.00 10.96 -6.82
CA ILE A 214 5.38 9.99 -7.84
C ILE A 214 4.27 9.94 -8.87
N GLU A 215 4.59 10.16 -10.15
CA GLU A 215 3.65 9.97 -11.25
C GLU A 215 3.60 8.49 -11.63
N ASN A 216 2.40 7.95 -11.79
CA ASN A 216 2.15 6.55 -12.05
C ASN A 216 1.38 6.35 -13.36
N THR A 217 1.67 5.24 -14.02
CA THR A 217 0.89 4.77 -15.18
C THR A 217 0.48 3.33 -14.92
N HIS A 218 -0.84 3.09 -14.90
CA HIS A 218 -1.41 1.75 -14.82
C HIS A 218 -1.83 1.27 -16.22
N LYS A 219 -1.66 -0.02 -16.45
CA LYS A 219 -2.21 -0.72 -17.61
C LYS A 219 -2.85 -2.01 -17.12
N ASP A 220 -4.08 -2.25 -17.54
CA ASP A 220 -4.87 -3.39 -17.06
C ASP A 220 -4.95 -3.45 -15.52
N GLN A 221 -5.06 -2.27 -14.88
CA GLN A 221 -5.13 -2.04 -13.44
C GLN A 221 -3.87 -2.46 -12.66
N ILE A 222 -2.78 -2.74 -13.35
CA ILE A 222 -1.47 -3.06 -12.75
C ILE A 222 -0.54 -1.86 -12.98
N LEU A 223 0.16 -1.43 -11.92
CA LEU A 223 1.19 -0.41 -12.02
C LEU A 223 2.29 -0.87 -12.97
N ARG A 224 2.53 -0.11 -14.04
CA ARG A 224 3.52 -0.45 -15.08
C ARG A 224 4.72 0.48 -15.07
N PHE A 225 4.49 1.73 -14.80
CA PHE A 225 5.54 2.74 -14.84
C PHE A 225 5.33 3.76 -13.71
N SER A 226 6.44 4.18 -13.12
CA SER A 226 6.46 5.27 -12.14
C SER A 226 7.66 6.17 -12.39
N LYS A 227 7.51 7.47 -12.16
CA LYS A 227 8.63 8.42 -12.19
C LYS A 227 8.57 9.42 -11.04
N ILE A 228 9.71 9.84 -10.58
CA ILE A 228 9.85 10.83 -9.51
C ILE A 228 10.87 11.91 -9.91
N PRO A 229 10.55 13.20 -9.76
CA PRO A 229 9.29 13.75 -9.30
C PRO A 229 8.17 13.61 -10.35
N ALA A 230 6.92 13.68 -9.91
CA ALA A 230 5.77 13.82 -10.81
C ALA A 230 5.84 15.15 -11.54
N GLU A 231 5.48 15.15 -12.83
CA GLU A 231 5.38 16.38 -13.64
C GLU A 231 4.02 17.06 -13.43
N ILE A 232 3.87 17.74 -12.31
CA ILE A 232 2.66 18.47 -11.90
C ILE A 232 3.05 19.88 -11.45
N ASP A 233 2.07 20.79 -11.40
CA ASP A 233 2.31 22.13 -10.91
C ASP A 233 2.61 22.15 -9.38
N GLU A 234 3.22 23.25 -8.92
CA GLU A 234 3.65 23.41 -7.53
C GLU A 234 2.46 23.35 -6.55
N LYS A 235 1.28 23.84 -6.96
CA LYS A 235 0.08 23.81 -6.14
C LYS A 235 -0.34 22.37 -5.87
N LEU A 236 -0.45 21.53 -6.92
CA LEU A 236 -0.81 20.11 -6.79
C LEU A 236 0.27 19.34 -6.05
N PHE A 237 1.55 19.67 -6.28
CA PHE A 237 2.68 19.08 -5.58
C PHE A 237 2.56 19.28 -4.06
N ASN A 238 2.35 20.51 -3.62
CA ASN A 238 2.24 20.85 -2.21
C ASN A 238 0.95 20.28 -1.60
N GLN A 239 -0.19 20.44 -2.30
CA GLN A 239 -1.50 19.96 -1.83
C GLN A 239 -1.52 18.44 -1.61
N SER A 240 -0.96 17.66 -2.53
CA SER A 240 -0.91 16.20 -2.38
C SER A 240 -0.10 15.76 -1.16
N LYS A 241 1.01 16.45 -0.87
CA LYS A 241 1.82 16.21 0.33
C LYS A 241 1.09 16.59 1.61
N GLU A 242 0.47 17.76 1.64
CA GLU A 242 -0.31 18.24 2.79
C GLU A 242 -1.44 17.25 3.13
N TRP A 243 -2.17 16.78 2.12
CA TRP A 243 -3.24 15.82 2.32
C TRP A 243 -2.74 14.46 2.81
N ALA A 244 -1.62 13.97 2.27
CA ALA A 244 -1.02 12.72 2.73
C ALA A 244 -0.54 12.81 4.19
N ILE A 245 0.03 13.95 4.60
CA ILE A 245 0.42 14.19 5.99
C ILE A 245 -0.81 14.23 6.89
N LEU A 246 -1.84 15.01 6.54
CA LEU A 246 -3.07 15.12 7.32
C LEU A 246 -3.74 13.77 7.53
N ILE A 247 -3.82 12.94 6.48
CA ILE A 247 -4.35 11.57 6.56
C ILE A 247 -3.53 10.73 7.54
N ALA A 248 -2.19 10.77 7.45
CA ALA A 248 -1.31 10.01 8.35
C ALA A 248 -1.43 10.48 9.81
N GLU A 249 -1.64 11.77 10.06
CA GLU A 249 -1.84 12.35 11.38
C GLU A 249 -3.15 11.91 11.99
N GLU A 250 -4.26 12.05 11.27
CA GLU A 250 -5.61 11.71 11.77
C GLU A 250 -5.77 10.21 12.02
N LEU A 251 -5.13 9.37 11.20
CA LEU A 251 -5.03 7.93 11.44
C LEU A 251 -4.15 7.59 12.66
N LYS A 252 -3.39 8.55 13.19
CA LYS A 252 -2.33 8.31 14.20
C LYS A 252 -1.43 7.15 13.75
N TYR A 253 -1.11 7.19 12.46
CA TYR A 253 -0.36 6.13 11.78
C TYR A 253 1.04 6.01 12.36
N ILE A 254 1.58 4.80 12.42
CA ILE A 254 3.00 4.54 12.68
C ILE A 254 3.50 3.56 11.65
N GLY A 255 4.48 3.97 10.87
CA GLY A 255 4.98 3.23 9.71
C GLY A 255 4.88 4.05 8.44
N THR A 256 5.01 3.40 7.30
CA THR A 256 4.87 3.98 5.96
C THR A 256 3.49 3.67 5.39
N LEU A 257 2.81 4.69 4.87
CA LEU A 257 1.62 4.56 4.05
C LEU A 257 1.82 5.25 2.70
N CYS A 258 0.99 4.89 1.75
CA CYS A 258 0.87 5.57 0.47
C CYS A 258 -0.54 6.11 0.30
N VAL A 259 -0.65 7.33 -0.19
CA VAL A 259 -1.93 7.91 -0.65
C VAL A 259 -1.87 8.02 -2.16
N GLU A 260 -2.83 7.41 -2.84
CA GLU A 260 -3.00 7.50 -4.28
C GLU A 260 -3.98 8.60 -4.65
N PHE A 261 -3.66 9.34 -5.69
CA PHE A 261 -4.43 10.48 -6.14
C PHE A 261 -4.72 10.42 -7.63
N PHE A 262 -5.90 10.90 -7.99
CA PHE A 262 -6.25 11.27 -9.35
C PHE A 262 -6.17 12.77 -9.55
N ILE A 263 -5.63 13.20 -10.68
CA ILE A 263 -5.68 14.57 -11.18
C ILE A 263 -6.56 14.54 -12.42
N ASP A 264 -7.65 15.30 -12.40
CA ASP A 264 -8.57 15.40 -13.54
C ASP A 264 -8.05 16.40 -14.61
N ARG A 265 -8.76 16.47 -15.73
CA ARG A 265 -8.41 17.39 -16.83
C ARG A 265 -8.53 18.88 -16.49
N ASN A 266 -9.13 19.21 -15.36
CA ASN A 266 -9.27 20.59 -14.86
C ASN A 266 -8.28 20.86 -13.72
N ASP A 267 -7.28 20.00 -13.53
CA ASP A 267 -6.27 20.09 -12.47
C ASP A 267 -6.87 20.06 -11.04
N ASN A 268 -8.00 19.35 -10.87
CA ASN A 268 -8.49 19.04 -9.54
C ASN A 268 -7.84 17.76 -9.02
N LEU A 269 -7.45 17.80 -7.73
CA LEU A 269 -6.88 16.66 -7.01
C LEU A 269 -7.98 15.91 -6.25
N TYR A 270 -7.94 14.58 -6.31
CA TYR A 270 -8.84 13.68 -5.58
C TYR A 270 -8.02 12.54 -4.97
N VAL A 271 -8.26 12.21 -3.71
CA VAL A 271 -7.75 10.96 -3.15
C VAL A 271 -8.52 9.80 -3.79
N ASN A 272 -7.78 8.86 -4.37
CA ASN A 272 -8.34 7.61 -4.87
C ASN A 272 -8.47 6.59 -3.74
N GLU A 273 -7.34 6.18 -3.15
CA GLU A 273 -7.30 5.22 -2.05
C GLU A 273 -6.05 5.41 -1.17
N ILE A 274 -6.05 4.77 -0.01
CA ILE A 274 -4.93 4.75 0.93
C ILE A 274 -4.42 3.31 1.03
N ALA A 275 -3.13 3.09 0.75
CA ALA A 275 -2.47 1.82 1.05
C ALA A 275 -1.81 1.92 2.44
N PRO A 276 -2.29 1.18 3.46
CA PRO A 276 -1.77 1.27 4.83
C PRO A 276 -0.48 0.45 5.00
N ARG A 277 0.44 0.57 4.06
CA ARG A 277 1.68 -0.20 3.94
C ARG A 277 2.66 0.49 2.99
N VAL A 278 3.86 -0.06 2.90
CA VAL A 278 4.77 0.27 1.78
C VAL A 278 4.12 -0.04 0.43
N HIS A 279 4.49 0.67 -0.63
CA HIS A 279 3.76 0.65 -1.89
C HIS A 279 4.68 0.40 -3.09
N ASN A 280 4.12 -0.20 -4.16
CA ASN A 280 4.89 -0.54 -5.37
C ASN A 280 5.49 0.71 -6.04
N SER A 281 4.75 1.82 -6.11
CA SER A 281 5.30 3.07 -6.66
C SER A 281 6.51 3.58 -5.88
N GLY A 282 6.61 3.26 -4.59
CA GLY A 282 7.72 3.64 -3.72
C GLY A 282 9.01 2.82 -3.90
N HIS A 283 9.05 1.84 -4.79
CA HIS A 283 10.30 1.12 -5.09
C HIS A 283 11.38 2.07 -5.63
N LEU A 284 10.99 3.15 -6.31
CA LEU A 284 11.89 4.23 -6.74
C LEU A 284 12.76 4.77 -5.60
N THR A 285 12.22 4.78 -4.38
CA THR A 285 12.93 5.33 -3.21
C THR A 285 14.20 4.57 -2.86
N ILE A 286 14.35 3.31 -3.31
CA ILE A 286 15.53 2.48 -3.05
C ILE A 286 16.79 3.11 -3.62
N ASN A 287 16.71 3.69 -4.82
CA ASN A 287 17.84 4.24 -5.55
C ASN A 287 17.79 5.76 -5.70
N ALA A 288 16.60 6.38 -5.63
CA ALA A 288 16.43 7.81 -5.82
C ALA A 288 16.64 8.63 -4.54
N PHE A 289 16.66 7.98 -3.36
CA PHE A 289 16.80 8.65 -2.06
C PHE A 289 17.89 8.00 -1.20
N ASN A 290 18.37 8.77 -0.22
CA ASN A 290 19.34 8.29 0.78
C ASN A 290 18.77 7.20 1.70
N ILE A 291 17.44 7.14 1.82
CA ILE A 291 16.71 6.17 2.63
C ILE A 291 15.44 5.74 1.89
N SER A 292 15.18 4.44 1.81
CA SER A 292 14.01 3.89 1.13
C SER A 292 12.76 3.90 2.02
N GLN A 293 11.57 3.81 1.39
CA GLN A 293 10.31 3.63 2.11
C GLN A 293 10.33 2.41 3.04
N PHE A 294 11.02 1.34 2.65
CA PHE A 294 11.13 0.10 3.43
C PHE A 294 11.94 0.33 4.70
N GLU A 295 13.09 0.98 4.59
CA GLU A 295 13.92 1.30 5.75
C GLU A 295 13.22 2.30 6.68
N ASN A 296 12.56 3.34 6.13
CA ASN A 296 11.75 4.27 6.91
C ASN A 296 10.62 3.56 7.65
N HIS A 297 9.94 2.58 7.00
CA HIS A 297 8.93 1.77 7.65
C HIS A 297 9.50 1.00 8.85
N ILE A 298 10.61 0.28 8.65
CA ILE A 298 11.27 -0.48 9.72
C ILE A 298 11.70 0.45 10.87
N ARG A 299 12.29 1.61 10.56
CA ARG A 299 12.67 2.60 11.58
C ARG A 299 11.47 3.08 12.39
N ALA A 300 10.35 3.39 11.72
CA ALA A 300 9.15 3.86 12.40
C ALA A 300 8.52 2.79 13.30
N VAL A 301 8.32 1.57 12.80
CA VAL A 301 7.67 0.49 13.56
C VAL A 301 8.56 -0.03 14.68
N CYS A 302 9.87 -0.09 14.49
CA CYS A 302 10.84 -0.52 15.51
C CYS A 302 11.30 0.62 16.42
N SER A 303 10.72 1.83 16.29
CA SER A 303 11.07 3.00 17.10
C SER A 303 12.55 3.37 17.05
N LEU A 304 13.19 3.19 15.89
CA LEU A 304 14.57 3.61 15.65
C LEU A 304 14.64 5.11 15.35
N GLU A 305 15.87 5.62 15.33
CA GLU A 305 16.12 7.02 14.98
C GLU A 305 15.63 7.35 13.57
N GLN A 306 14.90 8.46 13.46
CA GLN A 306 14.48 9.03 12.19
C GLN A 306 15.68 9.59 11.43
N ILE A 307 15.76 9.31 10.14
CA ILE A 307 16.73 9.91 9.22
C ILE A 307 15.98 10.79 8.23
N THR A 308 16.44 12.02 8.07
CA THR A 308 15.85 12.94 7.10
C THR A 308 15.99 12.41 5.68
N THR A 309 14.85 12.30 5.01
CA THR A 309 14.75 11.85 3.62
C THR A 309 15.30 12.92 2.67
N LYS A 310 16.29 12.55 1.84
CA LYS A 310 16.90 13.44 0.84
C LYS A 310 16.88 12.76 -0.52
N LYS A 311 16.39 13.45 -1.53
CA LYS A 311 16.48 12.98 -2.92
C LYS A 311 17.91 13.06 -3.40
N LEU A 312 18.39 12.00 -4.04
CA LEU A 312 19.71 11.88 -4.66
C LEU A 312 19.65 12.11 -6.17
N SER A 313 18.56 11.63 -6.80
CA SER A 313 18.34 11.75 -8.24
C SER A 313 16.86 11.68 -8.59
N ASN A 314 16.51 12.12 -9.80
CA ASN A 314 15.27 11.72 -10.44
C ASN A 314 15.39 10.25 -10.83
N ALA A 315 14.27 9.53 -10.88
CA ALA A 315 14.27 8.13 -11.22
C ALA A 315 12.98 7.73 -11.94
N GLU A 316 13.09 6.67 -12.72
CA GLU A 316 12.00 5.99 -13.39
C GLU A 316 12.02 4.51 -13.02
N MET A 317 10.87 3.90 -12.90
CA MET A 317 10.69 2.47 -12.64
C MET A 317 9.74 1.88 -13.66
N THR A 318 10.14 0.76 -14.24
CA THR A 318 9.26 -0.09 -15.04
C THR A 318 9.01 -1.39 -14.29
N ASN A 319 7.73 -1.71 -14.08
CA ASN A 319 7.32 -2.96 -13.45
C ASN A 319 7.17 -4.06 -14.52
N LEU A 320 8.02 -5.09 -14.42
CA LEU A 320 7.98 -6.27 -15.27
C LEU A 320 7.13 -7.34 -14.60
N ILE A 321 6.03 -7.72 -15.22
CA ILE A 321 5.18 -8.82 -14.73
C ILE A 321 5.65 -10.16 -15.30
N GLY A 322 5.31 -11.27 -14.61
CA GLY A 322 5.83 -12.59 -14.86
C GLY A 322 5.77 -13.07 -16.32
N SER A 323 4.70 -12.77 -17.05
CA SER A 323 4.58 -13.11 -18.48
C SER A 323 5.64 -12.46 -19.37
N GLN A 324 6.15 -11.29 -18.97
CA GLN A 324 7.21 -10.57 -19.69
C GLN A 324 8.60 -11.08 -19.33
N ILE A 325 8.76 -11.67 -18.15
CA ILE A 325 10.05 -12.21 -17.68
C ILE A 325 10.26 -13.64 -18.18
N LEU A 326 9.19 -14.44 -18.30
CA LEU A 326 9.26 -15.85 -18.70
C LEU A 326 10.09 -16.12 -19.97
N PRO A 327 9.96 -15.34 -21.06
CA PRO A 327 10.77 -15.55 -22.26
C PRO A 327 12.28 -15.38 -22.04
N TYR A 328 12.65 -14.69 -20.96
CA TYR A 328 14.04 -14.33 -20.63
C TYR A 328 14.67 -15.21 -19.56
N ARG A 329 13.86 -15.97 -18.80
CA ARG A 329 14.32 -16.76 -17.66
C ARG A 329 15.46 -17.72 -18.02
N ASN A 330 15.58 -18.10 -19.30
CA ASN A 330 16.61 -19.00 -19.82
C ASN A 330 17.54 -18.31 -20.83
N ASN A 331 17.52 -16.99 -20.95
CA ASN A 331 18.34 -16.29 -21.92
C ASN A 331 19.62 -15.75 -21.27
N PRO A 332 20.82 -16.25 -21.60
CA PRO A 332 22.08 -15.78 -21.00
C PRO A 332 22.39 -14.30 -21.29
N LYS A 333 21.74 -13.68 -22.29
CA LYS A 333 21.85 -12.23 -22.57
C LYS A 333 21.19 -11.34 -21.54
N LEU A 334 20.39 -11.87 -20.60
CA LEU A 334 19.80 -11.08 -19.49
C LEU A 334 20.83 -10.54 -18.51
N ASN A 335 22.05 -11.05 -18.54
CA ASN A 335 23.16 -10.47 -17.78
C ASN A 335 23.76 -9.22 -18.46
N ASP A 336 23.29 -8.87 -19.67
CA ASP A 336 23.65 -7.65 -20.36
C ASP A 336 22.62 -6.54 -20.01
N ASN A 337 23.02 -5.61 -19.17
CA ASN A 337 22.19 -4.48 -18.75
C ASN A 337 21.73 -3.62 -19.94
N GLN A 338 22.50 -3.52 -21.01
CA GLN A 338 22.14 -2.76 -22.20
C GLN A 338 21.02 -3.44 -22.98
N PHE A 339 21.09 -4.77 -23.11
CA PHE A 339 20.03 -5.55 -23.77
C PHE A 339 18.71 -5.46 -23.00
N LEU A 340 18.75 -5.56 -21.68
CA LEU A 340 17.59 -5.39 -20.82
C LEU A 340 16.99 -3.99 -20.97
N PHE A 341 17.83 -2.96 -20.98
CA PHE A 341 17.42 -1.57 -21.14
C PHE A 341 16.78 -1.28 -22.51
N ASP A 342 17.37 -1.79 -23.59
CA ASP A 342 16.86 -1.63 -24.95
C ASP A 342 15.54 -2.42 -25.17
N TYR A 343 15.39 -3.52 -24.50
CA TYR A 343 14.14 -4.29 -24.48
C TYR A 343 13.02 -3.54 -23.76
N LEU A 344 13.29 -3.01 -22.58
CA LEU A 344 12.34 -2.24 -21.79
C LEU A 344 11.84 -1.00 -22.53
N LYS A 345 12.71 -0.33 -23.31
CA LYS A 345 12.32 0.80 -24.14
C LYS A 345 11.34 0.45 -25.27
N LYS A 346 11.32 -0.77 -25.75
CA LYS A 346 10.41 -1.21 -26.82
C LYS A 346 8.98 -1.46 -26.34
N ASP A 347 8.81 -1.87 -25.07
CA ASP A 347 7.50 -2.17 -24.48
C ASP A 347 6.80 -0.94 -23.86
N ILE A 348 7.49 0.20 -23.75
CA ILE A 348 6.99 1.45 -23.19
C ILE A 348 6.32 2.34 -24.25
N LYS A 349 6.39 1.96 -25.53
CA LYS A 349 5.69 2.64 -26.64
C LYS A 349 4.31 2.00 -26.88
#